data_8bc7766e1ab9819a36db89dd8864ec3b
#
_entry.id   8bc7766e1ab9819a36db89dd8864ec3b
#
_cell.length_a   1.000
_cell.length_b   1.000
_cell.length_c   1.000
_cell.angle_alpha   90.00
_cell.angle_beta   90.00
_cell.angle_gamma   90.00
#
_symmetry.space_group_name_H-M   'P 1'
#
loop_
_entity.id
_entity.type
_entity.pdbx_description
1 polymer ?
#
loop_
_entity_poly.entity_id
_entity_poly.type
_entity_poly.pdbx_seq_one_letter_code
_entity_poly.pdbx_strand_id
1 'polypeptide(L)'
;MERQWPRLVVWVVSLLAAGWVLGRFSTLVVMAVVVLIITFPIYPVVDWLERRVRLSRGAAAAWTLTALLAGFVVGLAIVIPWIVGQAQILIKIAPSGITAVTDFLTAWQTRVAEPTFPQLLRTAWERAGEAAVSAANATVTRAVNMTVGLVGQLYLVLLLPFVIYFVLLDYRQLRGSALALAPVPARTRIEALLDTLTVTLRWGLWAQVVVSSIVGALTAIGVWLAGVPGPLAIGVFAAVAEAIPYIGGFATYVVVLLAAAPQGGAAWVWGMLVVTVVKSLSNVLVPLVLGRMTHIHPLAIIVALLTLGQVFGLLGMFFAVPAVVIVREILAWWRPAPGLPEGTAGRGGT
;
A
#
# COMPACT_ATOMS: atom_id res chain seq x y z
N MET A 1 4.79 42.85 18.82
CA MET A 1 5.37 41.93 17.83
C MET A 1 6.59 41.13 18.32
N GLU A 2 7.22 41.50 19.42
CA GLU A 2 8.49 40.90 19.92
C GLU A 2 8.37 39.54 20.63
N ARG A 3 7.17 39.09 21.00
CA ARG A 3 7.02 37.86 21.81
C ARG A 3 6.78 36.56 21.04
N GLN A 4 6.74 36.59 19.71
CA GLN A 4 6.46 35.39 18.88
C GLN A 4 7.72 34.73 18.30
N TRP A 5 8.82 35.48 18.13
CA TRP A 5 10.08 34.99 17.56
C TRP A 5 10.71 33.84 18.34
N PRO A 6 10.81 33.86 19.71
CA PRO A 6 11.40 32.76 20.43
C PRO A 6 10.58 31.46 20.31
N ARG A 7 9.23 31.57 20.21
CA ARG A 7 8.37 30.39 19.97
C ARG A 7 8.56 29.81 18.57
N LEU A 8 8.67 30.64 17.55
CA LEU A 8 8.96 30.23 16.17
C LEU A 8 10.33 29.52 16.08
N VAL A 9 11.37 30.08 16.70
CA VAL A 9 12.70 29.47 16.74
C VAL A 9 12.65 28.11 17.47
N VAL A 10 11.99 28.02 18.61
CA VAL A 10 11.79 26.74 19.33
C VAL A 10 11.07 25.72 18.46
N TRP A 11 9.99 26.12 17.77
CA TRP A 11 9.28 25.22 16.85
C TRP A 11 10.14 24.75 15.67
N VAL A 12 10.89 25.67 15.05
CA VAL A 12 11.80 25.31 13.94
C VAL A 12 12.92 24.39 14.41
N VAL A 13 13.56 24.68 15.54
CA VAL A 13 14.62 23.82 16.13
C VAL A 13 14.03 22.46 16.52
N SER A 14 12.84 22.42 17.12
CA SER A 14 12.17 21.16 17.47
C SER A 14 11.81 20.33 16.25
N LEU A 15 11.34 20.96 15.16
CA LEU A 15 11.04 20.30 13.90
C LEU A 15 12.31 19.76 13.22
N LEU A 16 13.41 20.54 13.23
CA LEU A 16 14.69 20.11 12.69
C LEU A 16 15.30 18.97 13.50
N ALA A 17 15.24 19.06 14.83
CA ALA A 17 15.70 18.00 15.72
C ALA A 17 14.84 16.73 15.57
N ALA A 18 13.53 16.86 15.50
CA ALA A 18 12.63 15.73 15.22
C ALA A 18 12.90 15.11 13.85
N GLY A 19 13.09 15.93 12.82
CA GLY A 19 13.43 15.45 11.47
C GLY A 19 14.79 14.73 11.44
N TRP A 20 15.79 15.23 12.17
CA TRP A 20 17.09 14.58 12.29
C TRP A 20 17.01 13.24 13.05
N VAL A 21 16.29 13.20 14.18
CA VAL A 21 16.05 11.95 14.94
C VAL A 21 15.27 10.95 14.11
N LEU A 22 14.18 11.37 13.47
CA LEU A 22 13.39 10.51 12.60
C LEU A 22 14.22 9.98 11.42
N GLY A 23 15.09 10.79 10.84
CA GLY A 23 16.00 10.36 9.79
C GLY A 23 17.03 9.34 10.28
N ARG A 24 17.60 9.54 11.49
CA ARG A 24 18.58 8.61 12.07
C ARG A 24 17.97 7.28 12.52
N PHE A 25 16.74 7.33 13.03
CA PHE A 25 16.01 6.16 13.53
C PHE A 25 14.85 5.75 12.61
N SER A 26 14.90 6.13 11.33
CA SER A 26 13.83 5.86 10.36
C SER A 26 13.40 4.40 10.34
N THR A 27 14.35 3.46 10.38
CA THR A 27 14.06 2.02 10.42
C THR A 27 13.25 1.62 11.65
N LEU A 28 13.60 2.15 12.84
CA LEU A 28 12.88 1.85 14.08
C LEU A 28 11.49 2.48 14.08
N VAL A 29 11.36 3.72 13.60
CA VAL A 29 10.06 4.40 13.50
C VAL A 29 9.12 3.65 12.55
N VAL A 30 9.61 3.28 11.37
CA VAL A 30 8.80 2.53 10.41
C VAL A 30 8.48 1.13 10.94
N MET A 31 9.43 0.45 11.59
CA MET A 31 9.19 -0.82 12.25
C MET A 31 8.08 -0.69 13.31
N ALA A 32 8.12 0.34 14.15
CA ALA A 32 7.07 0.60 15.13
C ALA A 32 5.71 0.84 14.45
N VAL A 33 5.65 1.62 13.36
CA VAL A 33 4.43 1.84 12.58
C VAL A 33 3.90 0.53 12.00
N VAL A 34 4.75 -0.30 11.40
CA VAL A 34 4.35 -1.61 10.84
C VAL A 34 3.84 -2.54 11.94
N VAL A 35 4.53 -2.59 13.08
CA VAL A 35 4.10 -3.37 14.26
C VAL A 35 2.71 -2.92 14.72
N LEU A 36 2.48 -1.61 14.83
CA LEU A 36 1.17 -1.06 15.21
C LEU A 36 0.09 -1.44 14.19
N ILE A 37 0.37 -1.25 12.88
CA ILE A 37 -0.57 -1.60 11.80
C ILE A 37 -1.00 -3.06 11.88
N ILE A 38 -0.07 -3.96 12.20
CA ILE A 38 -0.35 -5.40 12.30
C ILE A 38 -1.00 -5.73 13.65
N THR A 39 -0.56 -5.13 14.76
CA THR A 39 -1.05 -5.43 16.10
C THR A 39 -2.51 -5.00 16.30
N PHE A 40 -2.89 -3.79 15.81
CA PHE A 40 -4.24 -3.28 16.01
C PHE A 40 -5.36 -4.20 15.48
N PRO A 41 -5.29 -4.74 14.25
CA PRO A 41 -6.28 -5.69 13.75
C PRO A 41 -6.27 -7.05 14.46
N ILE A 42 -5.11 -7.47 14.99
CA ILE A 42 -4.93 -8.78 15.63
C ILE A 42 -5.39 -8.76 17.10
N TYR A 43 -5.22 -7.62 17.77
CA TYR A 43 -5.57 -7.46 19.18
C TYR A 43 -6.98 -7.96 19.55
N PRO A 44 -8.06 -7.64 18.80
CA PRO A 44 -9.39 -8.14 19.12
C PRO A 44 -9.51 -9.67 19.09
N VAL A 45 -8.69 -10.35 18.27
CA VAL A 45 -8.65 -11.82 18.20
C VAL A 45 -8.04 -12.39 19.48
N VAL A 46 -6.94 -11.79 19.97
CA VAL A 46 -6.31 -12.18 21.23
C VAL A 46 -7.28 -11.97 22.41
N ASP A 47 -7.95 -10.81 22.45
CA ASP A 47 -8.91 -10.49 23.50
C ASP A 47 -10.14 -11.42 23.48
N TRP A 48 -10.61 -11.80 22.28
CA TRP A 48 -11.67 -12.78 22.10
C TRP A 48 -11.23 -14.16 22.58
N LEU A 49 -10.02 -14.61 22.24
CA LEU A 49 -9.48 -15.91 22.65
C LEU A 49 -9.29 -15.98 24.18
N GLU A 50 -8.77 -14.91 24.78
CA GLU A 50 -8.63 -14.79 26.23
C GLU A 50 -9.99 -14.93 26.94
N ARG A 51 -11.02 -14.21 26.48
CA ARG A 51 -12.34 -14.21 27.11
C ARG A 51 -13.15 -15.47 26.83
N ARG A 52 -13.13 -15.98 25.59
CA ARG A 52 -13.98 -17.10 25.16
C ARG A 52 -13.40 -18.44 25.56
N VAL A 53 -12.09 -18.62 25.43
CA VAL A 53 -11.39 -19.88 25.73
C VAL A 53 -10.80 -19.89 27.14
N ARG A 54 -10.85 -18.76 27.86
CA ARG A 54 -10.31 -18.58 29.23
C ARG A 54 -8.81 -18.86 29.32
N LEU A 55 -8.07 -18.57 28.30
CA LEU A 55 -6.61 -18.65 28.28
C LEU A 55 -5.99 -17.47 29.03
N SER A 56 -4.79 -17.72 29.59
CA SER A 56 -3.99 -16.57 30.05
C SER A 56 -3.64 -15.67 28.85
N ARG A 57 -3.46 -14.38 29.10
CA ARG A 57 -3.17 -13.41 28.01
C ARG A 57 -1.94 -13.79 27.20
N GLY A 58 -0.87 -14.26 27.87
CA GLY A 58 0.33 -14.75 27.19
C GLY A 58 0.05 -15.95 26.30
N ALA A 59 -0.76 -16.90 26.77
CA ALA A 59 -1.16 -18.05 25.97
C ALA A 59 -2.05 -17.64 24.79
N ALA A 60 -3.02 -16.73 24.99
CA ALA A 60 -3.86 -16.23 23.92
C ALA A 60 -3.04 -15.49 22.83
N ALA A 61 -2.11 -14.63 23.24
CA ALA A 61 -1.20 -13.93 22.32
C ALA A 61 -0.29 -14.93 21.57
N ALA A 62 0.30 -15.90 22.29
CA ALA A 62 1.15 -16.92 21.70
C ALA A 62 0.39 -17.79 20.68
N TRP A 63 -0.79 -18.30 21.04
CA TRP A 63 -1.62 -19.08 20.11
C TRP A 63 -2.05 -18.31 18.90
N THR A 64 -2.51 -17.07 19.08
CA THR A 64 -2.91 -16.21 17.95
C THR A 64 -1.73 -15.95 17.00
N LEU A 65 -0.56 -15.64 17.57
CA LEU A 65 0.63 -15.38 16.76
C LEU A 65 1.15 -16.66 16.08
N THR A 66 1.18 -17.79 16.81
CA THR A 66 1.57 -19.08 16.24
C THR A 66 0.64 -19.50 15.11
N ALA A 67 -0.67 -19.36 15.29
CA ALA A 67 -1.66 -19.64 14.24
C ALA A 67 -1.49 -18.73 13.03
N LEU A 68 -1.24 -17.42 13.24
CA LEU A 68 -0.96 -16.48 12.16
C LEU A 68 0.35 -16.80 11.44
N LEU A 69 1.42 -17.10 12.19
CA LEU A 69 2.71 -17.48 11.61
C LEU A 69 2.62 -18.81 10.86
N ALA A 70 1.97 -19.82 11.46
CA ALA A 70 1.74 -21.09 10.78
C ALA A 70 0.91 -20.89 9.50
N GLY A 71 -0.19 -20.16 9.58
CA GLY A 71 -1.00 -19.81 8.42
C GLY A 71 -0.21 -19.01 7.37
N PHE A 72 0.64 -18.09 7.80
CA PHE A 72 1.51 -17.32 6.92
C PHE A 72 2.58 -18.20 6.25
N VAL A 73 3.27 -19.06 7.03
CA VAL A 73 4.28 -19.98 6.49
C VAL A 73 3.65 -20.99 5.53
N VAL A 74 2.53 -21.61 5.89
CA VAL A 74 1.79 -22.52 5.01
C VAL A 74 1.29 -21.77 3.77
N GLY A 75 0.73 -20.58 3.96
CA GLY A 75 0.34 -19.71 2.85
C GLY A 75 1.51 -19.39 1.91
N LEU A 76 2.66 -19.00 2.46
CA LEU A 76 3.88 -18.75 1.68
C LEU A 76 4.37 -20.02 0.97
N ALA A 77 4.38 -21.18 1.65
CA ALA A 77 4.81 -22.45 1.08
C ALA A 77 3.94 -22.88 -0.13
N ILE A 78 2.67 -22.50 -0.15
CA ILE A 78 1.76 -22.77 -1.27
C ILE A 78 1.86 -21.65 -2.32
N VAL A 79 1.79 -20.40 -1.87
CA VAL A 79 1.66 -19.23 -2.75
C VAL A 79 2.97 -18.87 -3.43
N ILE A 80 4.12 -19.01 -2.75
CA ILE A 80 5.43 -18.67 -3.35
C ILE A 80 5.74 -19.56 -4.58
N PRO A 81 5.73 -20.90 -4.50
CA PRO A 81 5.99 -21.72 -5.68
C PRO A 81 5.02 -21.44 -6.83
N TRP A 82 3.76 -21.19 -6.49
CA TRP A 82 2.75 -20.84 -7.46
C TRP A 82 3.00 -19.46 -8.10
N ILE A 83 3.31 -18.40 -7.32
CA ILE A 83 3.72 -17.08 -7.85
C ILE A 83 4.98 -17.20 -8.69
N VAL A 84 5.99 -17.96 -8.24
CA VAL A 84 7.24 -18.18 -8.98
C VAL A 84 6.93 -18.85 -10.32
N GLY A 85 6.05 -19.86 -10.35
CA GLY A 85 5.58 -20.48 -11.58
C GLY A 85 4.92 -19.48 -12.53
N GLN A 86 4.04 -18.62 -12.02
CA GLN A 86 3.41 -17.56 -12.81
C GLN A 86 4.41 -16.50 -13.28
N ALA A 87 5.36 -16.10 -12.43
CA ALA A 87 6.43 -15.16 -12.79
C ALA A 87 7.33 -15.71 -13.91
N GLN A 88 7.64 -17.01 -13.89
CA GLN A 88 8.40 -17.64 -14.97
C GLN A 88 7.68 -17.57 -16.32
N ILE A 89 6.33 -17.69 -16.33
CA ILE A 89 5.54 -17.51 -17.54
C ILE A 89 5.70 -16.08 -18.07
N LEU A 90 5.56 -15.09 -17.20
CA LEU A 90 5.73 -13.67 -17.58
C LEU A 90 7.16 -13.37 -18.07
N ILE A 91 8.18 -13.91 -17.40
CA ILE A 91 9.58 -13.75 -17.81
C ILE A 91 9.83 -14.36 -19.19
N LYS A 92 9.20 -15.49 -19.51
CA LYS A 92 9.33 -16.13 -20.85
C LYS A 92 8.64 -15.33 -21.96
N ILE A 93 7.52 -14.68 -21.65
CA ILE A 93 6.74 -13.87 -22.60
C ILE A 93 7.36 -12.48 -22.81
N ALA A 94 7.98 -11.91 -21.78
CA ALA A 94 8.49 -10.54 -21.80
C ALA A 94 9.44 -10.23 -22.99
N PRO A 95 10.44 -11.07 -23.33
CA PRO A 95 11.34 -10.78 -24.44
C PRO A 95 10.61 -10.63 -25.77
N SER A 96 9.69 -11.56 -26.10
CA SER A 96 8.90 -11.49 -27.33
C SER A 96 7.96 -10.29 -27.35
N GLY A 97 7.44 -9.90 -26.17
CA GLY A 97 6.65 -8.70 -26.01
C GLY A 97 7.45 -7.42 -26.25
N ILE A 98 8.66 -7.33 -25.71
CA ILE A 98 9.58 -6.20 -25.94
C ILE A 98 9.91 -6.10 -27.43
N THR A 99 10.27 -7.22 -28.07
CA THR A 99 10.56 -7.25 -29.51
C THR A 99 9.35 -6.77 -30.32
N ALA A 100 8.16 -7.29 -30.05
CA ALA A 100 6.95 -6.90 -30.78
C ALA A 100 6.61 -5.41 -30.61
N VAL A 101 6.81 -4.85 -29.41
CA VAL A 101 6.63 -3.41 -29.15
C VAL A 101 7.68 -2.59 -29.90
N THR A 102 8.96 -3.01 -29.89
CA THR A 102 10.02 -2.30 -30.63
C THR A 102 9.79 -2.34 -32.14
N ASP A 103 9.38 -3.48 -32.70
CA ASP A 103 9.06 -3.63 -34.11
C ASP A 103 7.86 -2.75 -34.52
N PHE A 104 6.83 -2.69 -33.67
CA PHE A 104 5.72 -1.78 -33.87
C PHE A 104 6.15 -0.31 -33.85
N LEU A 105 6.97 0.08 -32.90
CA LEU A 105 7.49 1.45 -32.80
C LEU A 105 8.36 1.83 -34.01
N THR A 106 9.23 0.93 -34.47
CA THR A 106 10.07 1.15 -35.64
C THR A 106 9.26 1.22 -36.92
N ALA A 107 8.25 0.36 -37.09
CA ALA A 107 7.33 0.42 -38.23
C ALA A 107 6.53 1.75 -38.28
N TRP A 108 6.19 2.29 -37.14
CA TRP A 108 5.53 3.61 -37.05
C TRP A 108 6.51 4.77 -37.22
N GLN A 109 7.77 4.65 -36.78
CA GLN A 109 8.80 5.66 -37.02
C GLN A 109 9.00 5.95 -38.50
N THR A 110 8.95 4.95 -39.36
CA THR A 110 9.05 5.14 -40.82
C THR A 110 7.89 5.95 -41.37
N ARG A 111 6.66 5.78 -40.85
CA ARG A 111 5.47 6.55 -41.22
C ARG A 111 5.48 7.97 -40.66
N VAL A 112 5.92 8.15 -39.42
CA VAL A 112 6.03 9.44 -38.73
C VAL A 112 7.21 10.27 -39.30
N ALA A 113 8.20 9.63 -39.92
CA ALA A 113 9.34 10.31 -40.60
C ALA A 113 8.95 11.00 -41.87
N GLU A 114 7.74 10.78 -42.43
CA GLU A 114 7.26 11.49 -43.60
C GLU A 114 7.19 13.01 -43.34
N PRO A 115 7.56 13.85 -44.34
CA PRO A 115 7.60 15.31 -44.18
C PRO A 115 6.26 15.98 -43.83
N THR A 116 5.16 15.23 -44.02
CA THR A 116 3.78 15.66 -43.72
C THR A 116 3.43 15.60 -42.23
N PHE A 117 4.24 14.93 -41.41
CA PHE A 117 3.93 14.76 -39.97
C PHE A 117 4.45 15.95 -39.13
N PRO A 118 3.61 16.54 -38.25
CA PRO A 118 4.03 17.67 -37.42
C PRO A 118 5.21 17.29 -36.51
N GLN A 119 6.24 18.13 -36.45
CA GLN A 119 7.45 17.90 -35.65
C GLN A 119 7.15 17.62 -34.16
N LEU A 120 6.15 18.29 -33.60
CA LEU A 120 5.73 18.06 -32.19
C LEU A 120 5.24 16.64 -31.97
N LEU A 121 4.48 16.06 -32.91
CA LEU A 121 4.00 14.68 -32.78
C LEU A 121 5.13 13.67 -32.98
N ARG A 122 6.09 13.98 -33.82
CA ARG A 122 7.29 13.15 -34.03
C ARG A 122 8.13 13.05 -32.76
N THR A 123 8.48 14.18 -32.16
CA THR A 123 9.26 14.20 -30.90
C THR A 123 8.48 13.59 -29.72
N ALA A 124 7.17 13.78 -29.67
CA ALA A 124 6.32 13.13 -28.67
C ALA A 124 6.30 11.60 -28.84
N TRP A 125 6.24 11.11 -30.09
CA TRP A 125 6.27 9.69 -30.41
C TRP A 125 7.61 9.04 -30.05
N GLU A 126 8.73 9.66 -30.45
CA GLU A 126 10.08 9.17 -30.11
C GLU A 126 10.27 9.05 -28.59
N ARG A 127 9.91 10.10 -27.84
CA ARG A 127 9.98 10.08 -26.36
C ARG A 127 9.05 9.05 -25.73
N ALA A 128 7.83 8.93 -26.25
CA ALA A 128 6.87 7.93 -25.74
C ALA A 128 7.37 6.49 -25.99
N GLY A 129 7.98 6.24 -27.15
CA GLY A 129 8.57 4.95 -27.48
C GLY A 129 9.75 4.57 -26.56
N GLU A 130 10.70 5.50 -26.38
CA GLU A 130 11.82 5.32 -25.46
C GLU A 130 11.34 5.10 -24.03
N ALA A 131 10.37 5.88 -23.57
CA ALA A 131 9.78 5.73 -22.25
C ALA A 131 9.08 4.39 -22.07
N ALA A 132 8.35 3.91 -23.09
CA ALA A 132 7.66 2.62 -23.06
C ALA A 132 8.64 1.45 -22.94
N VAL A 133 9.70 1.42 -23.75
CA VAL A 133 10.74 0.39 -23.70
C VAL A 133 11.52 0.43 -22.39
N SER A 134 11.88 1.64 -21.94
CA SER A 134 12.57 1.81 -20.65
C SER A 134 11.69 1.34 -19.47
N ALA A 135 10.42 1.69 -19.47
CA ALA A 135 9.46 1.26 -18.46
C ALA A 135 9.25 -0.26 -18.48
N ALA A 136 9.19 -0.88 -19.67
CA ALA A 136 9.08 -2.33 -19.83
C ALA A 136 10.30 -3.03 -19.22
N ASN A 137 11.50 -2.64 -19.60
CA ASN A 137 12.75 -3.20 -19.08
C ASN A 137 12.87 -3.00 -17.56
N ALA A 138 12.54 -1.80 -17.06
CA ALA A 138 12.55 -1.51 -15.62
C ALA A 138 11.54 -2.37 -14.86
N THR A 139 10.36 -2.62 -15.41
CA THR A 139 9.33 -3.46 -14.78
C THR A 139 9.77 -4.90 -14.69
N VAL A 140 10.31 -5.46 -15.77
CA VAL A 140 10.86 -6.84 -15.79
C VAL A 140 12.01 -6.97 -14.81
N THR A 141 12.98 -6.06 -14.86
CA THR A 141 14.15 -6.07 -13.96
C THR A 141 13.73 -5.94 -12.49
N ARG A 142 12.78 -5.06 -12.19
CA ARG A 142 12.25 -4.91 -10.83
C ARG A 142 11.50 -6.15 -10.36
N ALA A 143 10.70 -6.78 -11.21
CA ALA A 143 10.00 -8.02 -10.88
C ALA A 143 10.98 -9.15 -10.51
N VAL A 144 12.08 -9.28 -11.25
CA VAL A 144 13.16 -10.23 -10.94
C VAL A 144 13.87 -9.86 -9.62
N ASN A 145 14.25 -8.60 -9.45
CA ASN A 145 14.97 -8.14 -8.26
C ASN A 145 14.11 -8.16 -6.98
N MET A 146 12.79 -8.04 -7.10
CA MET A 146 11.84 -8.21 -5.99
C MET A 146 11.97 -9.60 -5.35
N THR A 147 12.14 -10.64 -6.16
CA THR A 147 12.31 -12.01 -5.66
C THR A 147 13.58 -12.15 -4.84
N VAL A 148 14.66 -11.48 -5.24
CA VAL A 148 15.96 -11.48 -4.52
C VAL A 148 15.92 -10.58 -3.29
N GLY A 149 15.24 -9.42 -3.38
CA GLY A 149 15.12 -8.45 -2.30
C GLY A 149 14.33 -8.96 -1.08
N LEU A 150 13.36 -9.86 -1.30
CA LEU A 150 12.62 -10.52 -0.21
C LEU A 150 13.54 -11.34 0.70
N VAL A 151 14.57 -11.99 0.13
CA VAL A 151 15.55 -12.77 0.91
C VAL A 151 16.39 -11.87 1.82
N GLY A 152 16.78 -10.69 1.34
CA GLY A 152 17.56 -9.71 2.11
C GLY A 152 16.81 -9.10 3.31
N GLN A 153 15.47 -9.19 3.33
CA GLN A 153 14.63 -8.68 4.41
C GLN A 153 14.14 -9.75 5.38
N LEU A 154 14.62 -10.99 5.24
CA LEU A 154 14.19 -12.12 6.07
C LEU A 154 14.40 -11.86 7.58
N TYR A 155 15.43 -11.11 7.96
CA TYR A 155 15.66 -10.74 9.37
C TYR A 155 14.52 -9.88 9.94
N LEU A 156 13.93 -8.99 9.14
CA LEU A 156 12.76 -8.20 9.56
C LEU A 156 11.53 -9.09 9.71
N VAL A 157 11.35 -10.03 8.79
CA VAL A 157 10.24 -11.00 8.83
C VAL A 157 10.34 -11.88 10.09
N LEU A 158 11.56 -12.21 10.54
CA LEU A 158 11.79 -12.98 11.77
C LEU A 158 11.64 -12.14 13.04
N LEU A 159 12.05 -10.86 12.99
CA LEU A 159 11.98 -9.95 14.14
C LEU A 159 10.57 -9.43 14.40
N LEU A 160 9.79 -9.15 13.34
CA LEU A 160 8.44 -8.61 13.43
C LEU A 160 7.51 -9.45 14.32
N PRO A 161 7.38 -10.79 14.14
CA PRO A 161 6.52 -11.61 14.99
C PRO A 161 6.89 -11.54 16.47
N PHE A 162 8.18 -11.49 16.76
CA PHE A 162 8.66 -11.39 18.14
C PHE A 162 8.23 -10.06 18.78
N VAL A 163 8.42 -8.95 18.07
CA VAL A 163 8.00 -7.63 18.57
C VAL A 163 6.48 -7.56 18.69
N ILE A 164 5.74 -8.07 17.70
CA ILE A 164 4.27 -8.13 17.73
C ILE A 164 3.78 -8.93 18.93
N TYR A 165 4.42 -10.06 19.26
CA TYR A 165 4.07 -10.87 20.42
C TYR A 165 4.15 -10.05 21.72
N PHE A 166 5.26 -9.36 21.96
CA PHE A 166 5.41 -8.53 23.15
C PHE A 166 4.44 -7.37 23.19
N VAL A 167 4.19 -6.72 22.05
CA VAL A 167 3.20 -5.63 21.98
C VAL A 167 1.79 -6.15 22.26
N LEU A 168 1.42 -7.34 21.76
CA LEU A 168 0.12 -7.98 22.06
C LEU A 168 0.01 -8.40 23.53
N LEU A 169 1.09 -8.96 24.11
CA LEU A 169 1.16 -9.36 25.51
C LEU A 169 0.93 -8.14 26.42
N ASP A 170 1.67 -7.08 26.17
CA ASP A 170 1.68 -5.89 27.02
C ASP A 170 0.71 -4.80 26.55
N TYR A 171 -0.13 -5.07 25.56
CA TYR A 171 -1.01 -4.08 24.94
C TYR A 171 -1.84 -3.27 25.94
N ARG A 172 -2.43 -3.95 26.96
CA ARG A 172 -3.23 -3.26 27.99
C ARG A 172 -2.37 -2.36 28.86
N GLN A 173 -1.15 -2.80 29.20
CA GLN A 173 -0.20 -2.01 29.98
C GLN A 173 0.32 -0.82 29.16
N LEU A 174 0.69 -1.04 27.91
CA LEU A 174 1.11 0.01 26.97
C LEU A 174 -0.01 1.06 26.78
N ARG A 175 -1.26 0.60 26.56
CA ARG A 175 -2.44 1.46 26.48
C ARG A 175 -2.64 2.23 27.78
N GLY A 176 -2.58 1.56 28.94
CA GLY A 176 -2.71 2.18 30.27
C GLY A 176 -1.62 3.22 30.52
N SER A 177 -0.37 2.91 30.20
CA SER A 177 0.77 3.82 30.33
C SER A 177 0.62 5.05 29.44
N ALA A 178 0.21 4.86 28.19
CA ALA A 178 -0.07 5.97 27.28
C ALA A 178 -1.17 6.90 27.81
N LEU A 179 -2.24 6.32 28.39
CA LEU A 179 -3.32 7.07 29.00
C LEU A 179 -2.88 7.76 30.32
N ALA A 180 -1.99 7.12 31.10
CA ALA A 180 -1.46 7.69 32.34
C ALA A 180 -0.56 8.92 32.09
N LEU A 181 0.21 8.91 30.99
CA LEU A 181 1.03 10.05 30.58
C LEU A 181 0.18 11.23 30.06
N ALA A 182 -1.05 10.97 29.67
CA ALA A 182 -1.93 12.01 29.15
C ALA A 182 -2.63 12.80 30.28
N PRO A 183 -2.80 14.11 30.10
CA PRO A 183 -3.65 14.92 30.99
C PRO A 183 -5.06 14.32 31.05
N VAL A 184 -5.67 14.35 32.23
CA VAL A 184 -7.02 13.76 32.48
C VAL A 184 -8.04 14.12 31.40
N PRO A 185 -8.18 15.39 30.93
CA PRO A 185 -9.17 15.76 29.93
C PRO A 185 -8.87 15.16 28.53
N ALA A 186 -7.62 14.71 28.28
CA ALA A 186 -7.23 14.12 26.99
C ALA A 186 -7.43 12.59 26.96
N ARG A 187 -7.57 11.91 28.08
CA ARG A 187 -7.63 10.43 28.17
C ARG A 187 -8.76 9.85 27.34
N THR A 188 -9.98 10.33 27.49
CA THR A 188 -11.14 9.87 26.71
C THR A 188 -10.93 10.06 25.20
N ARG A 189 -10.29 11.18 24.80
CA ARG A 189 -9.97 11.44 23.39
C ARG A 189 -8.91 10.49 22.85
N ILE A 190 -7.91 10.13 23.68
CA ILE A 190 -6.87 9.14 23.28
C ILE A 190 -7.46 7.75 23.19
N GLU A 191 -8.35 7.35 24.11
CA GLU A 191 -9.07 6.07 24.00
C GLU A 191 -9.85 5.98 22.70
N ALA A 192 -10.65 7.01 22.39
CA ALA A 192 -11.40 7.08 21.15
C ALA A 192 -10.49 7.01 19.90
N LEU A 193 -9.31 7.65 19.93
CA LEU A 193 -8.32 7.56 18.86
C LEU A 193 -7.82 6.11 18.67
N LEU A 194 -7.42 5.43 19.75
CA LEU A 194 -6.92 4.06 19.70
C LEU A 194 -7.98 3.09 19.17
N ASP A 195 -9.25 3.27 19.59
CA ASP A 195 -10.37 2.46 19.11
C ASP A 195 -10.65 2.73 17.63
N THR A 196 -10.64 4.01 17.21
CA THR A 196 -10.78 4.40 15.79
C THR A 196 -9.67 3.80 14.94
N LEU A 197 -8.41 3.87 15.38
CA LEU A 197 -7.27 3.27 14.66
C LEU A 197 -7.44 1.76 14.52
N THR A 198 -7.86 1.06 15.58
CA THR A 198 -8.08 -0.39 15.56
C THR A 198 -9.12 -0.79 14.50
N VAL A 199 -10.26 -0.10 14.48
CA VAL A 199 -11.35 -0.37 13.54
C VAL A 199 -10.92 -0.02 12.11
N THR A 200 -10.34 1.16 11.92
CA THR A 200 -9.94 1.68 10.60
C THR A 200 -8.86 0.82 9.95
N LEU A 201 -7.82 0.45 10.70
CA LEU A 201 -6.74 -0.39 10.16
C LEU A 201 -7.23 -1.80 9.82
N ARG A 202 -8.06 -2.40 10.68
CA ARG A 202 -8.64 -3.72 10.41
C ARG A 202 -9.43 -3.73 9.10
N TRP A 203 -10.37 -2.79 8.96
CA TRP A 203 -11.20 -2.70 7.76
C TRP A 203 -10.39 -2.31 6.53
N GLY A 204 -9.42 -1.41 6.67
CA GLY A 204 -8.55 -0.98 5.57
C GLY A 204 -7.72 -2.12 5.00
N LEU A 205 -7.12 -2.96 5.85
CA LEU A 205 -6.34 -4.12 5.40
C LEU A 205 -7.24 -5.19 4.74
N TRP A 206 -8.41 -5.49 5.32
CA TRP A 206 -9.37 -6.40 4.70
C TRP A 206 -9.87 -5.89 3.36
N ALA A 207 -10.23 -4.61 3.29
CA ALA A 207 -10.67 -3.98 2.06
C ALA A 207 -9.59 -4.05 0.97
N GLN A 208 -8.32 -3.82 1.33
CA GLN A 208 -7.19 -3.95 0.40
C GLN A 208 -7.10 -5.36 -0.19
N VAL A 209 -7.18 -6.41 0.66
CA VAL A 209 -7.15 -7.80 0.20
C VAL A 209 -8.32 -8.10 -0.75
N VAL A 210 -9.53 -7.66 -0.38
CA VAL A 210 -10.74 -7.88 -1.19
C VAL A 210 -10.63 -7.18 -2.54
N VAL A 211 -10.27 -5.89 -2.55
CA VAL A 211 -10.13 -5.12 -3.80
C VAL A 211 -9.03 -5.71 -4.68
N SER A 212 -7.87 -6.02 -4.13
CA SER A 212 -6.77 -6.64 -4.86
C SER A 212 -7.17 -7.98 -5.48
N SER A 213 -7.91 -8.82 -4.74
CA SER A 213 -8.39 -10.10 -5.25
C SER A 213 -9.40 -9.92 -6.39
N ILE A 214 -10.33 -8.97 -6.26
CA ILE A 214 -11.31 -8.67 -7.31
C ILE A 214 -10.62 -8.13 -8.56
N VAL A 215 -9.70 -7.18 -8.42
CA VAL A 215 -8.94 -6.60 -9.54
C VAL A 215 -8.12 -7.67 -10.25
N GLY A 216 -7.44 -8.53 -9.50
CA GLY A 216 -6.68 -9.64 -10.06
C GLY A 216 -7.55 -10.63 -10.83
N ALA A 217 -8.68 -11.04 -10.25
CA ALA A 217 -9.63 -11.95 -10.89
C ALA A 217 -10.24 -11.35 -12.17
N LEU A 218 -10.69 -10.10 -12.11
CA LEU A 218 -11.24 -9.40 -13.29
C LEU A 218 -10.19 -9.20 -14.37
N THR A 219 -8.94 -8.89 -13.99
CA THR A 219 -7.84 -8.80 -14.95
C THR A 219 -7.57 -10.16 -15.59
N ALA A 220 -7.48 -11.25 -14.81
CA ALA A 220 -7.27 -12.60 -15.36
C ALA A 220 -8.37 -13.00 -16.36
N ILE A 221 -9.63 -12.82 -15.98
CA ILE A 221 -10.78 -13.14 -16.84
C ILE A 221 -10.77 -12.26 -18.09
N GLY A 222 -10.56 -10.95 -17.94
CA GLY A 222 -10.61 -10.03 -19.06
C GLY A 222 -9.48 -10.29 -20.08
N VAL A 223 -8.22 -10.50 -19.63
CA VAL A 223 -7.12 -10.79 -20.54
C VAL A 223 -7.21 -12.19 -21.16
N TRP A 224 -7.85 -13.16 -20.46
CA TRP A 224 -8.19 -14.46 -21.02
C TRP A 224 -9.19 -14.32 -22.18
N LEU A 225 -10.24 -13.55 -22.00
CA LEU A 225 -11.24 -13.25 -23.05
C LEU A 225 -10.61 -12.47 -24.23
N ALA A 226 -9.60 -11.66 -23.95
CA ALA A 226 -8.84 -10.94 -24.97
C ALA A 226 -7.82 -11.83 -25.74
N GLY A 227 -7.68 -13.11 -25.40
CA GLY A 227 -6.72 -14.02 -26.00
C GLY A 227 -5.26 -13.76 -25.61
N VAL A 228 -5.02 -13.03 -24.54
CA VAL A 228 -3.65 -12.72 -24.04
C VAL A 228 -3.08 -13.94 -23.31
N PRO A 229 -1.84 -14.37 -23.60
CA PRO A 229 -1.24 -15.54 -22.96
C PRO A 229 -0.92 -15.30 -21.48
N GLY A 230 -1.01 -16.37 -20.67
CA GLY A 230 -0.70 -16.32 -19.25
C GLY A 230 -1.72 -15.54 -18.40
N PRO A 231 -3.06 -15.67 -18.63
CA PRO A 231 -4.05 -14.84 -17.98
C PRO A 231 -4.03 -14.96 -16.45
N LEU A 232 -3.78 -16.16 -15.94
CA LEU A 232 -3.69 -16.37 -14.49
C LEU A 232 -2.46 -15.68 -13.90
N ALA A 233 -1.30 -15.77 -14.59
CA ALA A 233 -0.07 -15.07 -14.19
C ALA A 233 -0.27 -13.57 -14.14
N ILE A 234 -0.92 -13.01 -15.16
CA ILE A 234 -1.22 -11.57 -15.24
C ILE A 234 -2.19 -11.15 -14.14
N GLY A 235 -3.24 -11.93 -13.89
CA GLY A 235 -4.20 -11.65 -12.85
C GLY A 235 -3.60 -11.67 -11.44
N VAL A 236 -2.74 -12.65 -11.15
CA VAL A 236 -1.99 -12.73 -9.89
C VAL A 236 -1.05 -11.55 -9.74
N PHE A 237 -0.31 -11.23 -10.80
CA PHE A 237 0.54 -10.05 -10.81
C PHE A 237 -0.27 -8.79 -10.53
N ALA A 238 -1.42 -8.62 -11.20
CA ALA A 238 -2.31 -7.48 -10.99
C ALA A 238 -2.84 -7.41 -9.55
N ALA A 239 -3.22 -8.54 -8.94
CA ALA A 239 -3.66 -8.60 -7.55
C ALA A 239 -2.55 -8.16 -6.59
N VAL A 240 -1.34 -8.68 -6.74
CA VAL A 240 -0.20 -8.31 -5.89
C VAL A 240 0.21 -6.85 -6.12
N ALA A 241 0.27 -6.43 -7.37
CA ALA A 241 0.63 -5.07 -7.73
C ALA A 241 -0.39 -4.04 -7.23
N GLU A 242 -1.70 -4.36 -7.23
CA GLU A 242 -2.78 -3.49 -6.75
C GLU A 242 -2.61 -3.10 -5.27
N ALA A 243 -1.89 -3.91 -4.50
CA ALA A 243 -1.57 -3.60 -3.12
C ALA A 243 -0.71 -2.33 -2.95
N ILE A 244 -0.05 -1.88 -4.02
CA ILE A 244 0.75 -0.65 -4.06
C ILE A 244 0.02 0.38 -4.92
N PRO A 245 -0.58 1.42 -4.31
CA PRO A 245 -1.31 2.44 -5.04
C PRO A 245 -0.47 3.10 -6.15
N TYR A 246 -1.09 3.45 -7.25
CA TYR A 246 -0.51 4.07 -8.46
C TYR A 246 0.52 3.21 -9.20
N ILE A 247 1.51 2.63 -8.50
CA ILE A 247 2.58 1.82 -9.10
C ILE A 247 2.01 0.52 -9.66
N GLY A 248 1.13 -0.14 -8.89
CA GLY A 248 0.55 -1.41 -9.29
C GLY A 248 -0.30 -1.33 -10.56
N GLY A 249 -1.07 -0.25 -10.70
CA GLY A 249 -1.83 0.00 -11.91
C GLY A 249 -0.93 0.13 -13.14
N PHE A 250 0.07 1.00 -13.07
CA PHE A 250 1.04 1.20 -14.14
C PHE A 250 1.78 -0.10 -14.50
N ALA A 251 2.27 -0.83 -13.51
CA ALA A 251 2.95 -2.10 -13.73
C ALA A 251 2.05 -3.15 -14.43
N THR A 252 0.75 -3.18 -14.09
CA THR A 252 -0.22 -4.06 -14.75
C THR A 252 -0.39 -3.70 -16.23
N TYR A 253 -0.46 -2.40 -16.56
CA TYR A 253 -0.50 -1.97 -17.97
C TYR A 253 0.72 -2.44 -18.75
N VAL A 254 1.93 -2.29 -18.17
CA VAL A 254 3.17 -2.73 -18.83
C VAL A 254 3.17 -4.24 -19.05
N VAL A 255 2.79 -5.03 -18.04
CA VAL A 255 2.76 -6.50 -18.16
C VAL A 255 1.77 -6.95 -19.22
N VAL A 256 0.55 -6.39 -19.26
CA VAL A 256 -0.46 -6.74 -20.27
C VAL A 256 -0.02 -6.29 -21.66
N LEU A 257 0.59 -5.11 -21.79
CA LEU A 257 1.18 -4.64 -23.05
C LEU A 257 2.18 -5.65 -23.60
N LEU A 258 3.15 -6.06 -22.77
CA LEU A 258 4.19 -7.00 -23.18
C LEU A 258 3.62 -8.41 -23.52
N ALA A 259 2.64 -8.88 -22.74
CA ALA A 259 2.05 -10.19 -22.97
C ALA A 259 1.14 -10.22 -24.20
N ALA A 260 0.46 -9.14 -24.51
CA ALA A 260 -0.46 -9.05 -25.64
C ALA A 260 0.24 -8.71 -26.97
N ALA A 261 1.38 -8.00 -26.95
CA ALA A 261 2.04 -7.50 -28.14
C ALA A 261 2.38 -8.57 -29.19
N PRO A 262 2.89 -9.78 -28.81
CA PRO A 262 3.20 -10.83 -29.79
C PRO A 262 1.98 -11.42 -30.49
N GLN A 263 0.77 -11.24 -29.92
CA GLN A 263 -0.47 -11.81 -30.45
C GLN A 263 -1.09 -10.98 -31.59
N GLY A 264 -0.55 -9.78 -31.83
CA GLY A 264 -1.02 -8.87 -32.86
C GLY A 264 -2.06 -7.85 -32.37
N GLY A 265 -2.45 -6.96 -33.30
CA GLY A 265 -3.16 -5.73 -32.97
C GLY A 265 -4.50 -5.88 -32.23
N ALA A 266 -5.27 -6.94 -32.51
CA ALA A 266 -6.55 -7.16 -31.86
C ALA A 266 -6.38 -7.52 -30.38
N ALA A 267 -5.52 -8.49 -30.04
CA ALA A 267 -5.26 -8.89 -28.66
C ALA A 267 -4.65 -7.75 -27.84
N TRP A 268 -3.80 -6.95 -28.46
CA TRP A 268 -3.20 -5.78 -27.85
C TRP A 268 -4.23 -4.72 -27.48
N VAL A 269 -5.12 -4.35 -28.41
CA VAL A 269 -6.16 -3.36 -28.18
C VAL A 269 -7.14 -3.86 -27.10
N TRP A 270 -7.58 -5.12 -27.19
CA TRP A 270 -8.47 -5.71 -26.20
C TRP A 270 -7.81 -5.84 -24.82
N GLY A 271 -6.54 -6.25 -24.75
CA GLY A 271 -5.80 -6.32 -23.50
C GLY A 271 -5.68 -4.96 -22.81
N MET A 272 -5.34 -3.92 -23.56
CA MET A 272 -5.29 -2.55 -23.03
C MET A 272 -6.67 -2.04 -22.60
N LEU A 273 -7.73 -2.34 -23.36
CA LEU A 273 -9.10 -1.98 -23.00
C LEU A 273 -9.51 -2.66 -21.68
N VAL A 274 -9.21 -3.96 -21.53
CA VAL A 274 -9.50 -4.71 -20.30
C VAL A 274 -8.86 -4.04 -19.09
N VAL A 275 -7.54 -3.75 -19.15
CA VAL A 275 -6.87 -3.11 -18.02
C VAL A 275 -7.47 -1.75 -17.72
N THR A 276 -7.80 -0.96 -18.75
CA THR A 276 -8.43 0.36 -18.58
C THR A 276 -9.79 0.24 -17.90
N VAL A 277 -10.63 -0.70 -18.32
CA VAL A 277 -11.96 -0.95 -17.72
C VAL A 277 -11.82 -1.43 -16.29
N VAL A 278 -10.92 -2.40 -16.01
CA VAL A 278 -10.69 -2.93 -14.66
C VAL A 278 -10.16 -1.84 -13.74
N LYS A 279 -9.25 -0.98 -14.21
CA LYS A 279 -8.73 0.14 -13.42
C LYS A 279 -9.77 1.22 -13.17
N SER A 280 -10.61 1.51 -14.14
CA SER A 280 -11.74 2.43 -13.96
C SER A 280 -12.73 1.88 -12.92
N LEU A 281 -13.01 0.58 -12.98
CA LEU A 281 -13.84 -0.10 -11.99
C LEU A 281 -13.18 -0.12 -10.61
N SER A 282 -11.88 -0.37 -10.52
CA SER A 282 -11.11 -0.28 -9.26
C SER A 282 -11.25 1.09 -8.60
N ASN A 283 -11.19 2.18 -9.37
CA ASN A 283 -11.38 3.54 -8.85
C ASN A 283 -12.79 3.78 -8.26
N VAL A 284 -13.79 2.98 -8.66
CA VAL A 284 -15.15 3.00 -8.09
C VAL A 284 -15.24 2.03 -6.90
N LEU A 285 -14.65 0.84 -7.01
CA LEU A 285 -14.69 -0.18 -5.97
C LEU A 285 -13.94 0.25 -4.69
N VAL A 286 -12.79 0.90 -4.84
CA VAL A 286 -11.99 1.36 -3.70
C VAL A 286 -12.81 2.23 -2.74
N PRO A 287 -13.47 3.33 -3.16
CA PRO A 287 -14.30 4.12 -2.25
C PRO A 287 -15.55 3.41 -1.77
N LEU A 288 -16.12 2.47 -2.55
CA LEU A 288 -17.27 1.68 -2.11
C LEU A 288 -16.91 0.72 -0.98
N VAL A 289 -15.74 0.08 -1.05
CA VAL A 289 -15.27 -0.89 -0.04
C VAL A 289 -14.64 -0.19 1.16
N LEU A 290 -13.82 0.85 0.93
CA LEU A 290 -13.13 1.61 1.97
C LEU A 290 -14.00 2.69 2.63
N GLY A 291 -15.11 3.10 2.02
CA GLY A 291 -16.03 4.08 2.56
C GLY A 291 -15.35 5.41 2.92
N ARG A 292 -15.57 5.89 4.16
CA ARG A 292 -15.03 7.18 4.64
C ARG A 292 -13.49 7.26 4.75
N MET A 293 -12.76 6.17 4.53
CA MET A 293 -11.30 6.15 4.56
C MET A 293 -10.65 6.85 3.36
N THR A 294 -11.42 7.18 2.32
CA THR A 294 -10.90 7.68 1.03
C THR A 294 -10.53 9.17 1.00
N HIS A 295 -10.77 9.93 2.07
CA HIS A 295 -10.44 11.36 2.11
C HIS A 295 -8.96 11.60 2.47
N ILE A 296 -8.05 10.94 1.75
CA ILE A 296 -6.60 11.13 1.89
C ILE A 296 -6.11 11.84 0.64
N HIS A 297 -5.34 12.92 0.82
CA HIS A 297 -4.78 13.64 -0.31
C HIS A 297 -3.76 12.75 -1.04
N PRO A 298 -3.83 12.61 -2.37
CA PRO A 298 -2.92 11.75 -3.14
C PRO A 298 -1.44 11.99 -2.87
N LEU A 299 -1.04 13.24 -2.67
CA LEU A 299 0.33 13.61 -2.34
C LEU A 299 0.82 12.96 -1.04
N ALA A 300 -0.04 12.83 -0.02
CA ALA A 300 0.34 12.18 1.22
C ALA A 300 0.65 10.69 1.01
N ILE A 301 -0.12 10.02 0.14
CA ILE A 301 0.14 8.62 -0.22
C ILE A 301 1.46 8.50 -0.98
N ILE A 302 1.74 9.40 -1.93
CA ILE A 302 2.98 9.40 -2.70
C ILE A 302 4.19 9.61 -1.78
N VAL A 303 4.13 10.58 -0.87
CA VAL A 303 5.20 10.83 0.12
C VAL A 303 5.42 9.60 1.00
N ALA A 304 4.34 8.99 1.50
CA ALA A 304 4.44 7.77 2.29
C ALA A 304 5.03 6.59 1.49
N LEU A 305 4.61 6.40 0.23
CA LEU A 305 5.17 5.38 -0.67
C LEU A 305 6.68 5.56 -0.85
N LEU A 306 7.13 6.77 -1.10
CA LEU A 306 8.56 7.06 -1.30
C LEU A 306 9.34 6.86 -0.01
N THR A 307 8.84 7.39 1.11
CA THR A 307 9.53 7.33 2.40
C THR A 307 9.60 5.90 2.94
N LEU A 308 8.46 5.20 3.01
CA LEU A 308 8.41 3.84 3.51
C LEU A 308 9.04 2.85 2.53
N GLY A 309 8.94 3.13 1.23
CA GLY A 309 9.57 2.35 0.18
C GLY A 309 11.10 2.40 0.24
N GLN A 310 11.69 3.53 0.59
CA GLN A 310 13.15 3.66 0.78
C GLN A 310 13.65 2.83 1.97
N VAL A 311 12.88 2.76 3.05
CA VAL A 311 13.29 2.09 4.30
C VAL A 311 13.01 0.58 4.27
N PHE A 312 11.84 0.18 3.77
CA PHE A 312 11.34 -1.20 3.81
C PHE A 312 11.04 -1.80 2.44
N GLY A 313 11.45 -1.12 1.37
CA GLY A 313 11.19 -1.61 0.02
C GLY A 313 9.71 -1.82 -0.25
N LEU A 314 9.37 -2.95 -0.85
CA LEU A 314 8.01 -3.30 -1.24
C LEU A 314 7.04 -3.40 -0.05
N LEU A 315 7.50 -3.96 1.08
CA LEU A 315 6.70 -4.02 2.31
C LEU A 315 6.33 -2.63 2.83
N GLY A 316 7.29 -1.68 2.78
CA GLY A 316 7.02 -0.29 3.13
C GLY A 316 5.97 0.35 2.23
N MET A 317 6.05 0.12 0.93
CA MET A 317 5.06 0.63 -0.04
C MET A 317 3.66 0.05 0.22
N PHE A 318 3.56 -1.23 0.57
CA PHE A 318 2.31 -1.88 0.94
C PHE A 318 1.65 -1.21 2.16
N PHE A 319 2.44 -0.86 3.17
CA PHE A 319 1.94 -0.22 4.38
C PHE A 319 1.79 1.30 4.28
N ALA A 320 2.06 1.91 3.13
CA ALA A 320 2.00 3.37 2.96
C ALA A 320 0.59 3.94 3.26
N VAL A 321 -0.47 3.33 2.74
CA VAL A 321 -1.85 3.80 2.98
C VAL A 321 -2.24 3.67 4.46
N PRO A 322 -2.08 2.52 5.13
CA PRO A 322 -2.29 2.41 6.56
C PRO A 322 -1.51 3.43 7.40
N ALA A 323 -0.26 3.70 7.04
CA ALA A 323 0.56 4.68 7.74
C ALA A 323 0.01 6.10 7.60
N VAL A 324 -0.43 6.50 6.40
CA VAL A 324 -1.08 7.82 6.19
C VAL A 324 -2.39 7.93 6.98
N VAL A 325 -3.16 6.83 7.06
CA VAL A 325 -4.37 6.78 7.89
C VAL A 325 -4.04 7.06 9.36
N ILE A 326 -3.00 6.40 9.91
CA ILE A 326 -2.57 6.65 11.30
C ILE A 326 -2.21 8.13 11.49
N VAL A 327 -1.37 8.68 10.61
CA VAL A 327 -0.97 10.10 10.70
C VAL A 327 -2.18 11.03 10.61
N ARG A 328 -3.12 10.75 9.70
CA ARG A 328 -4.35 11.53 9.55
C ARG A 328 -5.19 11.51 10.83
N GLU A 329 -5.41 10.36 11.45
CA GLU A 329 -6.20 10.24 12.66
C GLU A 329 -5.52 10.97 13.83
N ILE A 330 -4.19 10.88 13.96
CA ILE A 330 -3.43 11.63 14.95
C ILE A 330 -3.56 13.13 14.71
N LEU A 331 -3.42 13.61 13.47
CA LEU A 331 -3.58 15.03 13.13
C LEU A 331 -5.02 15.52 13.35
N ALA A 332 -6.03 14.69 13.07
CA ALA A 332 -7.43 15.01 13.34
C ALA A 332 -7.69 15.13 14.83
N TRP A 333 -7.06 14.27 15.64
CA TRP A 333 -7.14 14.34 17.10
C TRP A 333 -6.54 15.64 17.67
N TRP A 334 -5.51 16.19 17.05
CA TRP A 334 -4.88 17.45 17.47
C TRP A 334 -5.74 18.69 17.17
N ARG A 335 -6.70 18.59 16.25
CA ARG A 335 -7.60 19.72 15.96
C ARG A 335 -8.53 19.95 17.17
N PRO A 336 -8.73 21.22 17.58
CA PRO A 336 -9.74 21.53 18.60
C PRO A 336 -11.10 21.00 18.11
N ALA A 337 -11.87 20.36 19.01
CA ALA A 337 -13.25 20.02 18.68
C ALA A 337 -13.94 21.31 18.20
N PRO A 338 -14.69 21.28 17.07
CA PRO A 338 -15.49 22.41 16.68
C PRO A 338 -16.33 22.80 17.90
N GLY A 339 -16.14 24.02 18.39
CA GLY A 339 -16.78 24.51 19.63
C GLY A 339 -18.27 24.21 19.56
N LEU A 340 -18.77 23.56 20.58
CA LEU A 340 -20.20 23.62 20.87
C LEU A 340 -20.56 25.11 20.86
N PRO A 341 -21.63 25.54 20.18
CA PRO A 341 -22.02 26.93 20.20
C PRO A 341 -22.20 27.35 21.67
N GLU A 342 -21.35 28.27 22.12
CA GLU A 342 -21.52 28.97 23.38
C GLU A 342 -22.85 29.76 23.31
N GLY A 343 -23.92 29.15 23.73
CA GLY A 343 -25.21 29.84 23.57
C GLY A 343 -26.44 29.15 24.12
N THR A 344 -26.36 28.43 25.25
CA THR A 344 -27.61 28.09 25.99
C THR A 344 -27.46 28.13 27.52
N ALA A 345 -26.41 28.75 28.04
CA ALA A 345 -26.34 29.04 29.47
C ALA A 345 -26.73 30.53 29.70
N GLY A 346 -28.00 30.83 29.70
CA GLY A 346 -28.41 32.19 30.12
C GLY A 346 -29.71 32.72 29.52
N ARG A 347 -30.81 31.98 29.57
CA ARG A 347 -32.16 32.55 29.56
C ARG A 347 -33.12 31.64 30.33
N GLY A 348 -33.11 31.83 31.63
CA GLY A 348 -34.09 31.23 32.51
C GLY A 348 -34.04 31.96 33.84
N GLY A 349 -34.67 33.11 33.91
CA GLY A 349 -34.75 33.88 35.15
C GLY A 349 -35.41 35.24 34.95
N THR A 350 -36.69 35.27 34.82
CA THR A 350 -37.63 36.23 35.50
C THR A 350 -39.03 35.66 35.37
#